data_5264624cf3aa22489c7f2bcd247bf977
#
_entry.id   5264624cf3aa22489c7f2bcd247bf977
#
_cell.length_a   1.000
_cell.length_b   1.000
_cell.length_c   1.000
_cell.angle_alpha   90.00
_cell.angle_beta   90.00
_cell.angle_gamma   90.00
#
_symmetry.space_group_name_H-M   'P 1'
#
loop_
_entity.id
_entity.type
_entity.pdbx_description
1 polymer ?
#
loop_
_entity_poly.entity_id
_entity_poly.type
_entity_poly.pdbx_seq_one_letter_code
_entity_poly.pdbx_strand_id
1 'polypeptide(L)'
;MIKKVFIFAAAALVLAACAQKRFDSVESTPVSRYDIVYDDARCGVFDNEADSLVTPIEYDSLSFLRRSVEDSVSIVMFSCRKDGMEGMMGILEQNNEKMEIMFPN
;
A
#
# COMPACT_ATOMS: atom_id res chain seq x y z
N MET A 1 11.72 -3.33 14.88
CA MET A 1 12.24 -3.15 14.68
C MET A 1 12.70 -3.10 14.50
N ILE A 2 12.57 -2.66 14.30
CA ILE A 2 13.12 -2.33 14.03
C ILE A 2 13.38 -2.48 13.51
N LYS A 3 13.14 -2.55 13.26
CA LYS A 3 13.50 -2.39 12.70
C LYS A 3 14.10 -2.60 12.11
N LYS A 4 13.95 -2.65 11.77
CA LYS A 4 14.50 -2.66 11.14
C LYS A 4 15.40 -2.33 11.14
N VAL A 5 15.76 -2.00 11.24
CA VAL A 5 16.56 -1.54 11.36
C VAL A 5 17.17 -0.77 11.48
N PHE A 6 17.61 -0.19 11.67
CA PHE A 6 18.26 0.65 11.63
C PHE A 6 19.33 0.84 11.43
N ILE A 7 19.72 0.68 11.38
CA ILE A 7 20.33 1.44 10.62
C ILE A 7 21.01 1.14 9.50
N PHE A 8 21.02 1.15 9.02
CA PHE A 8 21.29 1.05 8.01
C PHE A 8 20.98 1.46 7.19
N ALA A 9 21.18 1.20 7.07
CA ALA A 9 20.59 1.84 5.97
C ALA A 9 19.95 3.15 6.29
N ALA A 10 20.71 4.15 6.26
CA ALA A 10 20.24 5.48 6.54
C ALA A 10 19.20 5.93 5.51
N ALA A 11 19.37 5.52 4.24
CA ALA A 11 18.43 5.91 3.19
C ALA A 11 17.05 5.32 3.44
N ALA A 12 16.98 4.07 3.87
CA ALA A 12 15.69 3.43 4.16
C ALA A 12 14.98 4.13 5.32
N LEU A 13 15.74 4.52 6.34
CA LEU A 13 15.17 5.24 7.47
C LEU A 13 14.62 6.59 7.06
N VAL A 14 15.33 7.28 6.17
CA VAL A 14 14.88 8.59 5.68
C VAL A 14 13.59 8.47 4.90
N LEU A 15 13.48 7.45 4.04
CA LEU A 15 12.25 7.24 3.26
C LEU A 15 11.07 6.95 4.16
N ALA A 16 11.25 6.09 5.17
CA ALA A 16 10.17 5.79 6.09
C ALA A 16 9.74 7.03 6.87
N ALA A 17 10.70 7.84 7.31
CA ALA A 17 10.40 9.07 8.02
C ALA A 17 9.63 10.05 7.15
N CYS A 18 9.97 10.16 5.85
CA CYS A 18 9.27 11.05 4.93
C CYS A 18 7.83 10.62 4.72
N ALA A 19 7.58 9.32 4.54
CA ALA A 19 6.22 8.81 4.39
C ALA A 19 5.41 9.05 5.66
N GLN A 20 6.00 8.79 6.82
CA GLN A 20 5.30 8.99 8.09
C GLN A 20 4.98 10.45 8.36
N LYS A 21 5.82 11.36 7.88
CA LYS A 21 5.55 12.79 8.06
C LYS A 21 4.43 13.28 7.17
N ARG A 22 4.20 12.62 6.05
CA ARG A 22 3.17 13.04 5.10
C ARG A 22 1.79 12.51 5.45
N PHE A 23 1.72 11.46 6.25
CA PHE A 23 0.46 10.78 6.53
C PHE A 23 0.30 10.61 8.03
N ASP A 24 -0.95 10.50 8.48
CA ASP A 24 -1.24 10.32 9.90
C ASP A 24 -0.61 9.04 10.44
N SER A 25 -0.64 7.96 9.66
CA SER A 25 0.03 6.72 10.03
C SER A 25 0.35 5.90 8.80
N VAL A 26 1.28 4.96 8.97
CA VAL A 26 1.75 4.10 7.89
C VAL A 26 1.77 2.66 8.41
N GLU A 27 1.21 1.75 7.62
CA GLU A 27 1.21 0.33 7.94
C GLU A 27 1.98 -0.42 6.87
N SER A 28 3.04 -1.15 7.28
CA SER A 28 3.83 -1.93 6.32
C SER A 28 3.06 -3.15 5.85
N THR A 29 3.38 -3.58 4.63
CA THR A 29 2.87 -4.84 4.11
C THR A 29 4.05 -5.80 3.93
N PRO A 30 3.79 -7.11 3.72
CA PRO A 30 4.88 -8.04 3.41
C PRO A 30 5.62 -7.72 2.12
N VAL A 31 5.06 -6.89 1.25
CA VAL A 31 5.74 -6.40 0.05
C VAL A 31 6.36 -5.05 0.41
N SER A 32 7.67 -5.01 0.58
CA SER A 32 8.33 -3.82 1.12
C SER A 32 8.17 -2.57 0.26
N ARG A 33 7.88 -2.75 -1.02
CA ARG A 33 7.65 -1.63 -1.92
C ARG A 33 6.39 -0.85 -1.57
N TYR A 34 5.36 -1.54 -1.05
CA TYR A 34 4.05 -0.92 -0.82
C TYR A 34 3.71 -0.85 0.66
N ASP A 35 3.26 0.31 1.08
CA ASP A 35 2.71 0.54 2.41
C ASP A 35 1.27 1.00 2.29
N ILE A 36 0.50 0.72 3.34
CA ILE A 36 -0.84 1.30 3.47
C ILE A 36 -0.69 2.56 4.29
N VAL A 37 -1.11 3.70 3.74
CA VAL A 37 -0.97 4.99 4.42
C VAL A 37 -2.36 5.51 4.77
N TYR A 38 -2.46 6.12 5.95
CA TYR A 38 -3.72 6.60 6.50
C TYR A 38 -3.67 8.11 6.66
N ASP A 39 -4.75 8.75 6.30
CA ASP A 39 -4.88 10.19 6.47
C ASP A 39 -6.35 10.51 6.66
N ASP A 40 -6.69 11.16 7.77
CA ASP A 40 -8.06 11.59 8.06
C ASP A 40 -9.05 10.41 8.04
N ALA A 41 -8.64 9.30 8.66
CA ALA A 41 -9.44 8.06 8.81
C ALA A 41 -9.69 7.31 7.50
N ARG A 42 -9.01 7.68 6.43
CA ARG A 42 -9.06 6.95 5.16
C ARG A 42 -7.68 6.48 4.79
N CYS A 43 -7.59 5.56 3.84
CA CYS A 43 -6.30 4.99 3.48
C CYS A 43 -6.14 4.78 1.98
N GLY A 44 -4.90 4.61 1.60
CA GLY A 44 -4.50 4.30 0.23
C GLY A 44 -3.19 3.54 0.25
N VAL A 45 -2.68 3.21 -0.92
CA VAL A 45 -1.42 2.48 -1.06
C VAL A 45 -0.35 3.43 -1.57
N PHE A 46 0.80 3.39 -0.89
CA PHE A 46 1.95 4.22 -1.21
C PHE A 46 3.08 3.35 -1.74
N ASP A 47 3.71 3.80 -2.82
CA ASP A 47 4.84 3.12 -3.44
C ASP A 47 6.13 3.75 -2.94
N ASN A 48 6.88 3.01 -2.12
CA ASN A 48 8.12 3.52 -1.54
C ASN A 48 9.23 3.70 -2.57
N GLU A 49 9.19 2.94 -3.65
CA GLU A 49 10.20 3.08 -4.71
C GLU A 49 9.96 4.32 -5.56
N ALA A 50 8.70 4.57 -5.89
CA ALA A 50 8.35 5.74 -6.68
C ALA A 50 8.12 6.98 -5.82
N ASP A 51 8.06 6.81 -4.50
CA ASP A 51 7.80 7.88 -3.54
C ASP A 51 6.50 8.61 -3.89
N SER A 52 5.45 7.85 -4.17
CA SER A 52 4.17 8.43 -4.56
C SER A 52 3.02 7.49 -4.25
N LEU A 53 1.81 8.04 -4.17
CA LEU A 53 0.61 7.24 -3.99
C LEU A 53 0.30 6.43 -5.25
N VAL A 54 -0.01 5.16 -5.07
CA VAL A 54 -0.52 4.30 -6.13
C VAL A 54 -2.03 4.49 -6.26
N THR A 55 -2.71 4.58 -5.13
CA THR A 55 -4.14 4.85 -5.10
C THR A 55 -4.40 6.13 -4.32
N PRO A 56 -5.46 6.87 -4.63
CA PRO A 56 -5.85 7.98 -3.76
C PRO A 56 -6.18 7.46 -2.36
N ILE A 57 -6.17 8.36 -1.37
CA ILE A 57 -6.57 8.02 -0.01
C ILE A 57 -8.09 8.08 0.05
N GLU A 58 -8.74 7.04 -0.43
CA GLU A 58 -10.19 7.02 -0.60
C GLU A 58 -10.86 5.79 0.00
N TYR A 59 -10.07 4.87 0.56
CA TYR A 59 -10.62 3.63 1.12
C TYR A 59 -10.90 3.78 2.59
N ASP A 60 -11.99 3.15 3.05
CA ASP A 60 -12.28 3.09 4.48
C ASP A 60 -11.33 2.12 5.17
N SER A 61 -10.95 1.05 4.47
CA SER A 61 -9.95 0.10 4.97
C SER A 61 -9.29 -0.65 3.83
N LEU A 62 -8.04 -1.03 4.06
CA LEU A 62 -7.26 -1.87 3.14
C LEU A 62 -6.53 -2.92 3.97
N SER A 63 -6.45 -4.13 3.45
CA SER A 63 -5.76 -5.22 4.11
C SER A 63 -5.03 -6.04 3.06
N PHE A 64 -3.74 -6.27 3.27
CA PHE A 64 -2.95 -7.07 2.33
C PHE A 64 -3.49 -8.50 2.29
N LEU A 65 -3.69 -9.05 1.10
CA LEU A 65 -4.08 -10.43 0.92
C LEU A 65 -2.91 -11.29 0.47
N ARG A 66 -2.33 -10.98 -0.68
CA ARG A 66 -1.22 -11.78 -1.19
C ARG A 66 -0.58 -11.10 -2.40
N ARG A 67 0.59 -11.58 -2.74
CA ARG A 67 1.29 -11.23 -3.97
C ARG A 67 1.28 -12.44 -4.88
N SER A 68 0.80 -12.29 -6.10
CA SER A 68 0.68 -13.36 -7.06
C SER A 68 1.63 -13.09 -8.23
N VAL A 69 2.46 -14.07 -8.57
CA VAL A 69 3.42 -13.95 -9.68
C VAL A 69 3.14 -15.06 -10.67
N GLU A 70 2.89 -14.70 -11.92
CA GLU A 70 2.58 -15.67 -12.96
C GLU A 70 3.06 -15.13 -14.30
N ASP A 71 3.89 -15.91 -15.00
CA ASP A 71 4.44 -15.52 -16.31
C ASP A 71 5.09 -14.13 -16.27
N SER A 72 5.88 -13.88 -15.25
CA SER A 72 6.59 -12.63 -15.04
C SER A 72 5.67 -11.44 -14.76
N VAL A 73 4.39 -11.69 -14.49
CA VAL A 73 3.44 -10.66 -14.11
C VAL A 73 3.20 -10.76 -12.61
N SER A 74 3.40 -9.66 -11.90
CA SER A 74 3.23 -9.63 -10.45
C SER A 74 2.08 -8.71 -10.08
N ILE A 75 1.16 -9.23 -9.27
CA ILE A 75 0.01 -8.47 -8.78
C ILE A 75 0.00 -8.55 -7.26
N VAL A 76 -0.08 -7.41 -6.60
CA VAL A 76 -0.26 -7.33 -5.16
C VAL A 76 -1.73 -7.09 -4.88
N MET A 77 -2.33 -7.95 -4.07
CA MET A 77 -3.78 -7.95 -3.86
C MET A 77 -4.14 -7.55 -2.44
N PHE A 78 -5.19 -6.75 -2.34
CA PHE A 78 -5.71 -6.24 -1.07
C PHE A 78 -7.21 -6.49 -1.02
N SER A 79 -7.73 -6.76 0.19
CA SER A 79 -9.15 -6.60 0.42
C SER A 79 -9.39 -5.13 0.75
N CYS A 80 -10.52 -4.60 0.34
CA CYS A 80 -10.79 -3.18 0.53
C CYS A 80 -12.23 -2.94 0.90
N ARG A 81 -12.46 -1.80 1.53
CA ARG A 81 -13.80 -1.32 1.80
C ARG A 81 -13.84 0.15 1.39
N LYS A 82 -14.87 0.51 0.65
CA LYS A 82 -15.01 1.88 0.16
C LYS A 82 -16.50 2.22 0.06
N ASP A 83 -16.89 3.32 0.69
CA ASP A 83 -18.27 3.81 0.65
C ASP A 83 -19.28 2.73 1.08
N GLY A 84 -18.92 1.96 2.11
CA GLY A 84 -19.79 0.94 2.66
C GLY A 84 -19.80 -0.37 1.89
N MET A 85 -19.08 -0.45 0.78
CA MET A 85 -18.99 -1.68 -0.02
C MET A 85 -17.66 -2.36 0.21
N GLU A 86 -17.68 -3.70 0.17
CA GLU A 86 -16.45 -4.48 0.26
C GLU A 86 -16.02 -4.93 -1.11
N GLY A 87 -14.72 -5.13 -1.27
CA GLY A 87 -14.21 -5.54 -2.56
C GLY A 87 -12.78 -6.01 -2.49
N MET A 88 -12.19 -6.15 -3.67
CA MET A 88 -10.78 -6.52 -3.83
C MET A 88 -10.12 -5.53 -4.76
N MET A 89 -8.86 -5.23 -4.46
CA MET A 89 -8.09 -4.30 -5.27
C MET A 89 -6.73 -4.93 -5.55
N GLY A 90 -6.29 -4.90 -6.79
CA GLY A 90 -4.99 -5.39 -7.20
C GLY A 90 -4.15 -4.29 -7.80
N ILE A 91 -2.84 -4.37 -7.57
CA ILE A 91 -1.88 -3.44 -8.15
C ILE A 91 -0.90 -4.24 -8.99
N LEU A 92 -0.85 -3.90 -10.28
CA LEU A 92 0.11 -4.51 -11.20
C LEU A 92 1.47 -3.87 -10.96
N GLU A 93 2.45 -4.66 -10.51
CA GLU A 93 3.73 -4.09 -10.07
C GLU A 93 4.51 -3.44 -11.21
N GLN A 94 4.32 -3.89 -12.44
CA GLN A 94 5.08 -3.38 -13.58
C GLN A 94 4.82 -1.90 -13.84
N ASN A 95 3.60 -1.44 -13.61
CA ASN A 95 3.23 -0.06 -13.95
C ASN A 95 2.32 0.60 -12.91
N ASN A 96 2.13 -0.04 -11.75
CA ASN A 96 1.25 0.45 -10.69
C ASN A 96 -0.19 0.65 -11.13
N GLU A 97 -0.60 -0.10 -12.14
CA GLU A 97 -1.99 -0.03 -12.60
C GLU A 97 -2.91 -0.68 -11.56
N LYS A 98 -3.96 0.02 -11.19
CA LYS A 98 -4.91 -0.45 -10.18
C LYS A 98 -6.10 -1.13 -10.87
N MET A 99 -6.49 -2.28 -10.31
CA MET A 99 -7.71 -2.99 -10.72
C MET A 99 -8.58 -3.14 -9.48
N GLU A 100 -9.87 -2.91 -9.62
CA GLU A 100 -10.75 -2.87 -8.45
C GLU A 100 -12.09 -3.53 -8.79
N ILE A 101 -12.53 -4.42 -7.89
CA ILE A 101 -13.85 -5.03 -7.98
C ILE A 101 -14.56 -4.79 -6.65
N MET A 102 -15.69 -4.09 -6.69
CA MET A 102 -16.49 -3.83 -5.50
C MET A 102 -17.73 -4.69 -5.53
N PHE A 103 -18.09 -5.24 -4.38
CA PHE A 103 -19.25 -6.12 -4.25
C PHE A 103 -20.39 -5.32 -3.62
N PRO A 104 -21.50 -5.15 -4.31
CA PRO A 104 -22.63 -4.43 -3.71
C PRO A 104 -23.23 -5.22 -2.55
N ASN A 105 -23.70 -4.48 -1.56
CA ASN A 105 -24.37 -5.08 -0.40
C ASN A 105 -25.82 -5.39 -0.70
#